data_d6389b98675a9a32ed868f939e22b385
#
_entry.id   d6389b98675a9a32ed868f939e22b385
#
_cell.length_a   1.000
_cell.length_b   1.000
_cell.length_c   1.000
_cell.angle_alpha   90.00
_cell.angle_beta   90.00
_cell.angle_gamma   90.00
#
_symmetry.space_group_name_H-M   'P 1'
#
loop_
_entity.id
_entity.type
_entity.pdbx_description
1 polymer ?
#
loop_
_entity_poly.entity_id
_entity_poly.type
_entity_poly.pdbx_seq_one_letter_code
_entity_poly.pdbx_strand_id
1 'polypeptide(L)'
;YTIRVKAAAVNRLHPYGKILGDFRNGDPLVMELASVDRKGSTAGTSGNVTKSVSLTSFELKEAEPEWFEWTGYMEKGFEPEVRFRNGTAAAKRLVRLLLNKADTFPEFQPFLQMKSAKEKGYERWHGTLRAYKGPVLRVWEIQVDGPHIDEWPPPGHEALYDELTPQDLSAEIIEERLTQFAKLAFRRPPLEGELCPILGMIK
;
A
#
# COMPACT_ATOMS: atom_id res chain seq x y z
N TYR A 1 -10.21 7.60 -5.28
CA TYR A 1 -9.59 7.79 -3.96
C TYR A 1 -8.62 8.96 -3.99
N THR A 2 -8.56 9.70 -2.89
CA THR A 2 -7.50 10.67 -2.63
C THR A 2 -6.71 10.19 -1.42
N ILE A 3 -5.38 10.08 -1.56
CA ILE A 3 -4.48 9.66 -0.49
C ILE A 3 -3.53 10.81 -0.20
N ARG A 4 -3.50 11.23 1.07
CA ARG A 4 -2.59 12.26 1.57
C ARG A 4 -1.63 11.64 2.58
N VAL A 5 -0.36 11.94 2.43
CA VAL A 5 0.69 11.44 3.33
C VAL A 5 1.47 12.63 3.86
N LYS A 6 1.49 12.79 5.20
CA LYS A 6 2.35 13.76 5.86
C LYS A 6 3.68 13.12 6.21
N ALA A 7 4.74 13.51 5.53
CA ALA A 7 6.05 12.87 5.64
C ALA A 7 7.21 13.86 5.58
N ALA A 8 8.39 13.41 6.04
CA ALA A 8 9.63 14.17 5.93
C ALA A 8 10.85 13.27 5.71
N ALA A 9 11.90 13.86 5.18
CA ALA A 9 13.22 13.26 5.00
C ALA A 9 14.13 13.58 6.18
N VAL A 10 14.28 12.64 7.11
CA VAL A 10 15.09 12.83 8.33
C VAL A 10 16.48 12.24 8.13
N ASN A 11 17.51 12.94 8.64
CA ASN A 11 18.91 12.50 8.60
C ASN A 11 19.47 12.21 7.20
N ARG A 12 19.09 13.02 6.19
CA ARG A 12 19.68 12.90 4.85
C ARG A 12 21.21 13.04 4.87
N LEU A 13 21.72 13.93 5.71
CA LEU A 13 23.14 14.02 6.05
C LEU A 13 23.43 13.02 7.17
N HIS A 14 24.27 12.05 6.89
CA HIS A 14 24.55 10.94 7.80
C HIS A 14 26.02 10.52 7.80
N PRO A 15 26.53 9.91 8.89
CA PRO A 15 27.95 9.58 9.02
C PRO A 15 28.37 8.29 8.27
N TYR A 16 27.42 7.50 7.75
CA TYR A 16 27.70 6.13 7.31
C TYR A 16 28.30 5.99 5.91
N GLY A 17 28.33 7.07 5.12
CA GLY A 17 28.93 7.07 3.79
C GLY A 17 28.35 5.99 2.87
N LYS A 18 29.21 5.27 2.14
CA LYS A 18 28.81 4.22 1.19
C LYS A 18 28.28 2.92 1.82
N ILE A 19 28.29 2.79 3.15
CA ILE A 19 27.77 1.59 3.83
C ILE A 19 26.28 1.37 3.57
N LEU A 20 25.54 2.45 3.37
CA LEU A 20 24.11 2.41 3.09
C LEU A 20 23.76 2.10 1.61
N GLY A 21 24.72 1.67 0.82
CA GLY A 21 24.54 1.33 -0.59
C GLY A 21 24.58 2.56 -1.49
N ASP A 22 23.61 2.64 -2.42
CA ASP A 22 23.60 3.70 -3.45
C ASP A 22 23.06 5.05 -2.95
N PHE A 23 22.56 5.11 -1.71
CA PHE A 23 22.09 6.36 -1.11
C PHE A 23 23.28 7.28 -0.81
N ARG A 24 23.41 8.37 -1.56
CA ARG A 24 24.47 9.35 -1.35
C ARG A 24 24.06 10.31 -0.24
N ASN A 25 25.08 10.77 0.50
CA ASN A 25 24.86 11.74 1.55
C ASN A 25 24.27 13.03 1.00
N GLY A 26 23.09 13.39 1.49
CA GLY A 26 22.34 14.57 1.02
C GLY A 26 21.36 14.33 -0.14
N ASP A 27 21.31 13.12 -0.72
CA ASP A 27 20.32 12.81 -1.74
C ASP A 27 18.88 12.98 -1.20
N PRO A 28 17.90 13.32 -2.04
CA PRO A 28 16.51 13.31 -1.64
C PRO A 28 16.06 11.88 -1.30
N LEU A 29 15.21 11.72 -0.28
CA LEU A 29 14.53 10.47 -0.04
C LEU A 29 13.38 10.33 -1.04
N VAL A 30 13.22 9.15 -1.61
CA VAL A 30 12.11 8.86 -2.52
C VAL A 30 11.05 8.05 -1.77
N MET A 31 9.92 8.71 -1.49
CA MET A 31 8.71 8.08 -0.96
C MET A 31 7.89 7.54 -2.14
N GLU A 32 7.63 6.25 -2.17
CA GLU A 32 6.70 5.64 -3.11
C GLU A 32 5.38 5.36 -2.41
N LEU A 33 4.29 5.75 -3.05
CA LEU A 33 2.94 5.30 -2.72
C LEU A 33 2.60 4.14 -3.65
N ALA A 34 2.27 3.00 -3.09
CA ALA A 34 1.90 1.80 -3.82
C ALA A 34 0.50 1.31 -3.39
N SER A 35 -0.16 0.61 -4.29
CA SER A 35 -1.39 -0.14 -4.03
C SER A 35 -1.03 -1.62 -3.95
N VAL A 36 -1.37 -2.29 -2.85
CA VAL A 36 -0.95 -3.66 -2.60
C VAL A 36 -2.13 -4.57 -2.26
N ASP A 37 -2.14 -5.76 -2.85
CA ASP A 37 -3.00 -6.86 -2.43
C ASP A 37 -2.24 -7.74 -1.44
N ARG A 38 -2.83 -7.99 -0.26
CA ARG A 38 -2.24 -8.81 0.79
C ARG A 38 -3.13 -10.00 1.13
N LYS A 39 -2.68 -11.20 0.84
CA LYS A 39 -3.37 -12.42 1.31
C LYS A 39 -3.11 -12.65 2.80
N GLY A 40 -4.20 -12.92 3.53
CA GLY A 40 -4.13 -13.22 4.97
C GLY A 40 -3.91 -11.99 5.85
N SER A 41 -4.08 -10.77 5.32
CA SER A 41 -4.12 -9.57 6.13
C SER A 41 -5.44 -9.52 6.88
N THR A 42 -5.36 -9.57 8.21
CA THR A 42 -6.39 -9.06 9.10
C THR A 42 -5.91 -7.72 9.64
N ALA A 43 -6.82 -6.82 9.99
CA ALA A 43 -6.48 -5.49 10.49
C ALA A 43 -5.34 -5.57 11.55
N GLY A 44 -4.20 -4.96 11.24
CA GLY A 44 -3.02 -4.94 12.12
C GLY A 44 -1.96 -6.03 11.90
N THR A 45 -2.15 -6.95 10.94
CA THR A 45 -1.12 -7.96 10.59
C THR A 45 -0.59 -7.73 9.17
N SER A 46 0.72 -7.82 8.98
CA SER A 46 1.33 -7.77 7.64
C SER A 46 1.15 -9.11 6.94
N GLY A 47 0.13 -9.23 6.09
CA GLY A 47 -0.02 -10.36 5.18
C GLY A 47 1.06 -10.35 4.08
N ASN A 48 1.21 -11.47 3.39
CA ASN A 48 2.12 -11.55 2.25
C ASN A 48 1.57 -10.73 1.07
N VAL A 49 2.36 -9.81 0.55
CA VAL A 49 2.02 -9.06 -0.67
C VAL A 49 1.99 -10.02 -1.85
N THR A 50 0.83 -10.13 -2.51
CA THR A 50 0.62 -11.00 -3.68
C THR A 50 0.72 -10.19 -4.97
N LYS A 51 0.25 -8.95 -4.98
CA LYS A 51 0.32 -8.03 -6.11
C LYS A 51 0.65 -6.65 -5.58
N SER A 52 1.45 -5.90 -6.30
CA SER A 52 1.82 -4.52 -5.95
C SER A 52 1.90 -3.69 -7.21
N VAL A 53 1.27 -2.52 -7.16
CA VAL A 53 1.27 -1.52 -8.24
C VAL A 53 1.79 -0.22 -7.66
N SER A 54 2.82 0.37 -8.26
CA SER A 54 3.29 1.71 -7.92
C SER A 54 2.27 2.74 -8.42
N LEU A 55 1.78 3.59 -7.54
CA LEU A 55 0.83 4.65 -7.88
C LEU A 55 1.58 5.94 -8.26
N THR A 56 2.50 6.35 -7.40
CA THR A 56 3.33 7.55 -7.59
C THR A 56 4.56 7.52 -6.71
N SER A 57 5.49 8.46 -6.94
CA SER A 57 6.62 8.67 -6.04
C SER A 57 6.90 10.16 -5.87
N PHE A 58 7.36 10.53 -4.68
CA PHE A 58 7.69 11.90 -4.28
C PHE A 58 9.12 11.97 -3.79
N GLU A 59 9.83 13.04 -4.17
CA GLU A 59 11.15 13.35 -3.63
C GLU A 59 11.01 14.25 -2.41
N LEU A 60 11.51 13.78 -1.25
CA LEU A 60 11.52 14.51 0.00
C LEU A 60 12.92 15.05 0.25
N LYS A 61 13.03 16.36 0.46
CA LYS A 61 14.29 17.05 0.70
C LYS A 61 14.35 17.69 2.09
N GLU A 62 13.20 17.99 2.64
CA GLU A 62 13.11 18.75 3.89
C GLU A 62 12.91 17.84 5.10
N ALA A 63 13.45 18.26 6.23
CA ALA A 63 13.29 17.59 7.52
C ALA A 63 11.94 17.92 8.18
N GLU A 64 11.32 19.04 7.80
CA GLU A 64 10.00 19.43 8.25
C GLU A 64 8.92 18.61 7.51
N PRO A 65 7.84 18.21 8.22
CA PRO A 65 6.79 17.41 7.61
C PRO A 65 5.98 18.21 6.59
N GLU A 66 5.87 17.67 5.37
CA GLU A 66 5.05 18.22 4.29
C GLU A 66 3.94 17.23 3.91
N TRP A 67 2.86 17.75 3.32
CA TRP A 67 1.79 16.94 2.77
C TRP A 67 2.05 16.61 1.30
N PHE A 68 1.94 15.32 0.98
CA PHE A 68 2.00 14.78 -0.37
C PHE A 68 0.63 14.18 -0.69
N GLU A 69 0.10 14.48 -1.86
CA GLU A 69 -1.23 14.04 -2.27
C GLU A 69 -1.18 13.28 -3.59
N TRP A 70 -1.97 12.25 -3.67
CA TRP A 70 -2.26 11.51 -4.88
C TRP A 70 -3.75 11.24 -4.99
N THR A 71 -4.32 11.43 -6.20
CA THR A 71 -5.70 11.08 -6.52
C THR A 71 -5.72 10.16 -7.72
N GLY A 72 -6.46 9.08 -7.63
CA GLY A 72 -6.56 8.11 -8.71
C GLY A 72 -7.37 6.87 -8.35
N TYR A 73 -7.26 5.86 -9.20
CA TYR A 73 -7.98 4.61 -9.05
C TYR A 73 -7.18 3.59 -8.24
N MET A 74 -7.85 2.92 -7.32
CA MET A 74 -7.37 1.72 -6.63
C MET A 74 -8.36 0.57 -6.81
N GLU A 75 -7.85 -0.62 -7.12
CA GLU A 75 -8.68 -1.83 -7.22
C GLU A 75 -9.31 -2.19 -5.87
N LYS A 76 -10.51 -2.76 -5.90
CA LYS A 76 -11.18 -3.29 -4.71
C LYS A 76 -10.31 -4.36 -4.04
N GLY A 77 -10.13 -4.24 -2.72
CA GLY A 77 -9.33 -5.18 -1.93
C GLY A 77 -7.84 -4.84 -1.86
N PHE A 78 -7.41 -3.78 -2.54
CA PHE A 78 -6.06 -3.26 -2.42
C PHE A 78 -5.97 -2.23 -1.29
N GLU A 79 -4.80 -2.19 -0.65
CA GLU A 79 -4.47 -1.28 0.45
C GLU A 79 -3.36 -0.32 0.02
N PRO A 80 -3.38 0.96 0.47
CA PRO A 80 -2.26 1.87 0.25
C PRO A 80 -1.06 1.48 1.12
N GLU A 81 0.13 1.50 0.53
CA GLU A 81 1.40 1.26 1.22
C GLU A 81 2.39 2.36 0.91
N VAL A 82 3.01 2.93 1.95
CA VAL A 82 4.10 3.90 1.81
C VAL A 82 5.43 3.18 1.93
N ARG A 83 6.33 3.40 0.98
CA ARG A 83 7.66 2.77 0.91
C ARG A 83 8.77 3.80 0.79
N PHE A 84 9.91 3.51 1.39
CA PHE A 84 11.15 4.23 1.16
C PHE A 84 11.88 3.58 0.00
N ARG A 85 11.67 4.06 -1.23
CA ARG A 85 12.10 3.40 -2.47
C ARG A 85 13.61 3.33 -2.65
N ASN A 86 14.33 4.41 -2.38
CA ASN A 86 15.79 4.47 -2.48
C ASN A 86 16.49 4.28 -1.14
N GLY A 87 15.75 3.82 -0.11
CA GLY A 87 16.31 3.50 1.19
C GLY A 87 17.08 2.20 1.21
N THR A 88 17.74 1.97 2.33
CA THR A 88 18.36 0.68 2.58
C THR A 88 17.30 -0.43 2.62
N ALA A 89 17.57 -1.52 1.91
CA ALA A 89 16.72 -2.70 1.93
C ALA A 89 16.41 -3.13 3.37
N ALA A 90 15.38 -3.95 3.52
CA ALA A 90 14.75 -4.43 4.76
C ALA A 90 15.56 -4.22 6.05
N ALA A 91 14.94 -3.74 7.10
CA ALA A 91 15.55 -3.42 8.40
C ALA A 91 16.52 -4.51 8.93
N LYS A 92 16.27 -5.80 8.60
CA LYS A 92 17.14 -6.92 8.94
C LYS A 92 18.52 -6.84 8.27
N ARG A 93 18.57 -6.41 7.02
CA ARG A 93 19.84 -6.21 6.28
C ARG A 93 20.57 -4.99 6.82
N LEU A 94 19.87 -3.90 7.09
CA LEU A 94 20.42 -2.69 7.67
C LEU A 94 21.09 -2.99 9.01
N VAL A 95 20.39 -3.61 9.96
CA VAL A 95 20.93 -3.97 11.28
C VAL A 95 22.20 -4.82 11.14
N ARG A 96 22.22 -5.81 10.24
CA ARG A 96 23.40 -6.62 9.99
C ARG A 96 24.57 -5.79 9.47
N LEU A 97 24.32 -4.89 8.52
CA LEU A 97 25.35 -4.02 7.96
C LEU A 97 25.97 -3.12 9.03
N LEU A 98 25.13 -2.49 9.87
CA LEU A 98 25.57 -1.60 10.94
C LEU A 98 26.40 -2.35 12.01
N LEU A 99 25.93 -3.51 12.44
CA LEU A 99 26.65 -4.34 13.40
C LEU A 99 28.00 -4.84 12.85
N ASN A 100 28.10 -5.17 11.57
CA ASN A 100 29.35 -5.56 10.93
C ASN A 100 30.37 -4.40 10.82
N LYS A 101 29.93 -3.17 11.05
CA LYS A 101 30.74 -1.95 11.01
C LYS A 101 30.84 -1.26 12.37
N ALA A 102 30.51 -1.97 13.45
CA ALA A 102 30.54 -1.41 14.80
C ALA A 102 31.95 -0.94 15.24
N ASP A 103 33.03 -1.48 14.66
CA ASP A 103 34.38 -0.98 14.90
C ASP A 103 34.58 0.43 14.32
N THR A 104 33.89 0.76 13.24
CA THR A 104 33.92 2.11 12.64
C THR A 104 32.92 3.05 13.31
N PHE A 105 31.81 2.51 13.83
CA PHE A 105 30.70 3.25 14.44
C PHE A 105 30.46 2.74 15.86
N PRO A 106 31.13 3.34 16.86
CA PRO A 106 31.13 2.85 18.25
C PRO A 106 29.73 2.76 18.89
N GLU A 107 28.76 3.53 18.39
CA GLU A 107 27.38 3.48 18.86
C GLU A 107 26.71 2.11 18.71
N PHE A 108 27.22 1.25 17.83
CA PHE A 108 26.70 -0.12 17.63
C PHE A 108 27.44 -1.18 18.45
N GLN A 109 28.58 -0.86 19.04
CA GLN A 109 29.37 -1.80 19.86
C GLN A 109 28.56 -2.49 20.98
N PRO A 110 27.71 -1.79 21.76
CA PRO A 110 26.96 -2.44 22.82
C PRO A 110 26.04 -3.57 22.31
N PHE A 111 25.61 -3.51 21.05
CA PHE A 111 24.68 -4.48 20.48
C PHE A 111 25.35 -5.71 19.87
N LEU A 112 26.67 -5.65 19.60
CA LEU A 112 27.44 -6.81 19.10
C LEU A 112 27.45 -7.97 20.08
N GLN A 113 27.63 -7.67 21.38
CA GLN A 113 27.78 -8.66 22.43
C GLN A 113 26.46 -9.27 22.91
N MET A 114 25.33 -8.71 22.47
CA MET A 114 24.01 -9.24 22.81
C MET A 114 23.77 -10.56 22.06
N LYS A 115 24.05 -11.68 22.72
CA LYS A 115 23.80 -13.03 22.18
C LYS A 115 22.29 -13.22 21.91
N SER A 116 21.97 -13.97 20.86
CA SER A 116 20.64 -14.19 20.34
C SER A 116 19.75 -15.14 21.18
N ALA A 117 19.63 -14.91 22.51
CA ALA A 117 18.52 -15.45 23.27
C ALA A 117 17.24 -14.67 22.90
N LYS A 118 16.06 -15.33 22.91
CA LYS A 118 14.78 -14.75 22.43
C LYS A 118 14.50 -13.33 22.94
N GLU A 119 14.82 -13.04 24.20
CA GLU A 119 14.64 -11.72 24.81
C GLU A 119 15.71 -10.69 24.38
N LYS A 120 16.96 -11.13 24.28
CA LYS A 120 18.09 -10.26 23.89
C LYS A 120 18.15 -9.98 22.39
N GLY A 121 17.52 -10.80 21.56
CA GLY A 121 17.39 -10.55 20.11
C GLY A 121 16.56 -9.34 19.78
N TYR A 122 15.49 -9.10 20.54
CA TYR A 122 14.67 -7.91 20.42
C TYR A 122 15.44 -6.62 20.77
N GLU A 123 16.15 -6.61 21.92
CA GLU A 123 16.96 -5.46 22.33
C GLU A 123 18.11 -5.17 21.35
N ARG A 124 18.78 -6.21 20.86
CA ARG A 124 19.83 -6.07 19.83
C ARG A 124 19.30 -5.36 18.60
N TRP A 125 18.15 -5.80 18.11
CA TRP A 125 17.51 -5.24 16.92
C TRP A 125 17.05 -3.80 17.14
N HIS A 126 16.22 -3.58 18.12
CA HIS A 126 15.64 -2.26 18.39
C HIS A 126 16.67 -1.25 18.90
N GLY A 127 17.65 -1.71 19.68
CA GLY A 127 18.75 -0.87 20.12
C GLY A 127 19.59 -0.36 18.94
N THR A 128 19.96 -1.26 18.00
CA THR A 128 20.69 -0.88 16.79
C THR A 128 19.89 0.13 15.95
N LEU A 129 18.59 -0.09 15.77
CA LEU A 129 17.73 0.84 15.02
C LEU A 129 17.55 2.19 15.72
N ARG A 130 17.47 2.21 17.06
CA ARG A 130 17.42 3.46 17.83
C ARG A 130 18.72 4.26 17.78
N ALA A 131 19.86 3.57 17.75
CA ALA A 131 21.17 4.20 17.60
C ALA A 131 21.47 4.66 16.17
N TYR A 132 20.68 4.22 15.19
CA TYR A 132 20.87 4.56 13.79
C TYR A 132 20.58 6.04 13.51
N LYS A 133 21.55 6.71 12.90
CA LYS A 133 21.51 8.13 12.55
C LYS A 133 21.49 8.37 11.03
N GLY A 134 21.11 7.35 10.28
CA GLY A 134 21.03 7.44 8.81
C GLY A 134 19.68 7.95 8.32
N PRO A 135 19.50 8.00 6.99
CA PRO A 135 18.28 8.53 6.38
C PRO A 135 17.06 7.70 6.75
N VAL A 136 16.01 8.40 7.13
CA VAL A 136 14.74 7.81 7.52
C VAL A 136 13.61 8.59 6.85
N LEU A 137 12.76 7.88 6.11
CA LEU A 137 11.47 8.38 5.73
C LEU A 137 10.54 8.31 6.96
N ARG A 138 10.20 9.45 7.52
CA ARG A 138 9.28 9.52 8.65
C ARG A 138 7.90 9.92 8.15
N VAL A 139 6.90 9.11 8.50
CA VAL A 139 5.50 9.37 8.20
C VAL A 139 4.79 9.68 9.51
N TRP A 140 4.03 10.78 9.54
CA TRP A 140 3.24 11.22 10.69
C TRP A 140 1.78 10.85 10.56
N GLU A 141 1.26 10.97 9.32
CA GLU A 141 -0.16 10.81 9.08
C GLU A 141 -0.40 10.31 7.67
N ILE A 142 -1.38 9.45 7.51
CA ILE A 142 -1.92 9.02 6.23
C ILE A 142 -3.43 9.22 6.29
N GLN A 143 -3.96 9.98 5.34
CA GLN A 143 -5.38 10.18 5.14
C GLN A 143 -5.79 9.47 3.86
N VAL A 144 -6.87 8.70 3.92
CA VAL A 144 -7.46 8.05 2.74
C VAL A 144 -8.91 8.48 2.66
N ASP A 145 -9.26 9.11 1.55
CA ASP A 145 -10.61 9.59 1.26
C ASP A 145 -11.14 8.90 0.00
N GLY A 146 -12.36 8.41 0.04
CA GLY A 146 -12.99 7.70 -1.06
C GLY A 146 -13.63 6.38 -0.63
N PRO A 147 -14.19 5.62 -1.60
CA PRO A 147 -14.15 5.90 -3.04
C PRO A 147 -14.92 7.15 -3.43
N HIS A 148 -14.33 7.99 -4.29
CA HIS A 148 -15.07 9.07 -4.94
C HIS A 148 -15.84 8.50 -6.11
N ILE A 149 -17.11 8.84 -6.19
CA ILE A 149 -18.01 8.48 -7.27
C ILE A 149 -18.57 9.81 -7.78
N ASP A 150 -18.18 10.20 -8.99
CA ASP A 150 -18.51 11.50 -9.56
C ASP A 150 -20.02 11.64 -9.80
N GLU A 151 -20.67 10.53 -10.11
CA GLU A 151 -22.10 10.45 -10.39
C GLU A 151 -22.70 9.19 -9.74
N TRP A 152 -23.77 9.39 -8.96
CA TRP A 152 -24.49 8.29 -8.34
C TRP A 152 -25.98 8.32 -8.74
N PRO A 153 -26.56 7.22 -9.20
CA PRO A 153 -25.90 5.93 -9.43
C PRO A 153 -24.91 5.96 -10.60
N PRO A 154 -23.87 5.10 -10.60
CA PRO A 154 -22.89 5.08 -11.69
C PRO A 154 -23.55 4.65 -13.00
N PRO A 155 -23.06 5.09 -14.19
CA PRO A 155 -23.71 4.82 -15.48
C PRO A 155 -24.02 3.35 -15.75
N GLY A 156 -23.19 2.43 -15.22
CA GLY A 156 -23.47 0.99 -15.31
C GLY A 156 -24.68 0.54 -14.48
N HIS A 157 -24.96 1.23 -13.40
CA HIS A 157 -26.15 0.99 -12.58
C HIS A 157 -27.41 1.47 -13.30
N GLU A 158 -27.38 2.67 -13.87
CA GLU A 158 -28.48 3.19 -14.67
C GLU A 158 -28.80 2.29 -15.87
N ALA A 159 -27.74 1.83 -16.59
CA ALA A 159 -27.90 0.93 -17.72
C ALA A 159 -28.53 -0.42 -17.34
N LEU A 160 -28.37 -0.87 -16.09
CA LEU A 160 -28.89 -2.15 -15.62
C LEU A 160 -30.27 -2.01 -14.93
N TYR A 161 -30.46 -0.96 -14.15
CA TYR A 161 -31.63 -0.81 -13.27
C TYR A 161 -32.55 0.33 -13.67
N ASP A 162 -32.07 1.28 -14.50
CA ASP A 162 -32.83 2.47 -14.87
C ASP A 162 -33.27 3.24 -13.59
N GLU A 163 -34.53 3.63 -13.50
CA GLU A 163 -35.09 4.31 -12.32
C GLU A 163 -35.60 3.32 -11.24
N LEU A 164 -35.36 2.01 -11.40
CA LEU A 164 -35.85 0.99 -10.47
C LEU A 164 -35.10 1.05 -9.12
N THR A 165 -35.86 1.01 -8.04
CA THR A 165 -35.31 0.87 -6.68
C THR A 165 -35.19 -0.62 -6.30
N PRO A 166 -34.42 -0.97 -5.26
CA PRO A 166 -34.35 -2.36 -4.79
C PRO A 166 -35.70 -2.98 -4.43
N GLN A 167 -36.72 -2.16 -4.08
CA GLN A 167 -38.08 -2.58 -3.77
C GLN A 167 -38.88 -2.95 -5.01
N ASP A 168 -38.50 -2.44 -6.18
CA ASP A 168 -39.18 -2.67 -7.44
C ASP A 168 -38.67 -3.93 -8.16
N LEU A 169 -37.58 -4.55 -7.65
CA LEU A 169 -36.92 -5.67 -8.29
C LEU A 169 -37.65 -6.99 -8.01
N SER A 170 -38.54 -7.40 -8.93
CA SER A 170 -39.03 -8.79 -8.96
C SER A 170 -38.10 -9.70 -9.74
N ALA A 171 -38.24 -11.01 -9.56
CA ALA A 171 -37.42 -12.01 -10.28
C ALA A 171 -37.56 -11.83 -11.82
N GLU A 172 -38.74 -11.51 -12.30
CA GLU A 172 -39.01 -11.30 -13.72
C GLU A 172 -38.31 -10.07 -14.26
N ILE A 173 -38.34 -8.95 -13.51
CA ILE A 173 -37.64 -7.72 -13.89
C ILE A 173 -36.12 -7.95 -13.91
N ILE A 174 -35.60 -8.65 -12.91
CA ILE A 174 -34.16 -8.99 -12.87
C ILE A 174 -33.75 -9.85 -14.06
N GLU A 175 -34.56 -10.87 -14.42
CA GLU A 175 -34.29 -11.73 -15.57
C GLU A 175 -34.34 -10.93 -16.89
N GLU A 176 -35.28 -10.05 -17.05
CA GLU A 176 -35.38 -9.18 -18.22
C GLU A 176 -34.14 -8.29 -18.35
N ARG A 177 -33.74 -7.60 -17.27
CA ARG A 177 -32.61 -6.68 -17.27
C ARG A 177 -31.29 -7.42 -17.50
N LEU A 178 -31.08 -8.58 -16.87
CA LEU A 178 -29.93 -9.43 -17.12
C LEU A 178 -29.85 -9.92 -18.55
N THR A 179 -31.01 -10.24 -19.14
CA THR A 179 -31.09 -10.66 -20.56
C THR A 179 -30.69 -9.50 -21.50
N GLN A 180 -31.14 -8.29 -21.22
CA GLN A 180 -30.75 -7.08 -21.97
C GLN A 180 -29.26 -6.82 -21.85
N PHE A 181 -28.72 -6.84 -20.64
CA PHE A 181 -27.30 -6.67 -20.38
C PHE A 181 -26.44 -7.74 -21.08
N ALA A 182 -26.87 -9.02 -21.00
CA ALA A 182 -26.19 -10.12 -21.65
C ALA A 182 -26.15 -9.98 -23.17
N LYS A 183 -27.22 -9.49 -23.80
CA LYS A 183 -27.23 -9.18 -25.25
C LYS A 183 -26.13 -8.19 -25.62
N LEU A 184 -25.94 -7.15 -24.81
CA LEU A 184 -24.89 -6.13 -25.03
C LEU A 184 -23.49 -6.72 -24.78
N ALA A 185 -23.32 -7.44 -23.68
CA ALA A 185 -22.02 -8.02 -23.29
C ALA A 185 -21.56 -9.11 -24.28
N PHE A 186 -22.44 -10.00 -24.69
CA PHE A 186 -22.13 -11.09 -25.61
C PHE A 186 -22.19 -10.67 -27.09
N ARG A 187 -22.71 -9.48 -27.37
CA ARG A 187 -22.99 -8.99 -28.73
C ARG A 187 -23.88 -9.95 -29.55
N ARG A 188 -24.70 -10.77 -28.88
CA ARG A 188 -25.69 -11.69 -29.40
C ARG A 188 -26.74 -11.96 -28.33
N PRO A 189 -27.93 -12.45 -28.69
CA PRO A 189 -28.86 -12.94 -27.68
C PRO A 189 -28.22 -14.09 -26.86
N PRO A 190 -28.44 -14.12 -25.53
CA PRO A 190 -28.02 -15.27 -24.73
C PRO A 190 -28.75 -16.53 -25.20
N LEU A 191 -28.05 -17.66 -25.17
CA LEU A 191 -28.63 -18.96 -25.48
C LEU A 191 -29.49 -19.45 -24.31
N GLU A 192 -30.38 -20.38 -24.59
CA GLU A 192 -31.21 -21.02 -23.57
C GLU A 192 -30.33 -21.62 -22.46
N GLY A 193 -30.59 -21.27 -21.20
CA GLY A 193 -29.83 -21.74 -20.04
C GLY A 193 -28.52 -21.01 -19.73
N GLU A 194 -28.00 -20.13 -20.58
CA GLU A 194 -26.75 -19.39 -20.33
C GLU A 194 -26.85 -18.50 -19.08
N LEU A 195 -28.02 -17.95 -18.77
CA LEU A 195 -28.24 -17.10 -17.60
C LEU A 195 -28.66 -17.88 -16.34
N CYS A 196 -28.96 -19.16 -16.45
CA CYS A 196 -29.42 -19.97 -15.32
C CYS A 196 -28.48 -19.96 -14.10
N PRO A 197 -27.12 -20.02 -14.24
CA PRO A 197 -26.24 -19.96 -13.09
C PRO A 197 -26.32 -18.64 -12.34
N ILE A 198 -26.53 -17.52 -13.04
CA ILE A 198 -26.63 -16.17 -12.46
C ILE A 198 -27.98 -15.99 -11.79
N LEU A 199 -29.06 -16.37 -12.49
CA LEU A 199 -30.42 -16.31 -11.96
C LEU A 199 -30.61 -17.22 -10.74
N GLY A 200 -29.88 -18.34 -10.67
CA GLY A 200 -29.89 -19.23 -9.51
C GLY A 200 -29.29 -18.66 -8.24
N MET A 201 -28.48 -17.57 -8.34
CA MET A 201 -27.89 -16.87 -7.19
C MET A 201 -28.84 -15.81 -6.59
N ILE A 202 -29.93 -15.48 -7.26
CA ILE A 202 -30.86 -14.40 -6.88
C ILE A 202 -32.06 -14.96 -6.05
N LYS A 203 -32.12 -16.25 -5.84
CA LYS A 203 -33.20 -16.94 -5.08
C LYS A 203 -32.94 -16.95 -3.59
#